data_c79a1d9bf0a03918f211d5a21f445a23
#
_entry.id   c79a1d9bf0a03918f211d5a21f445a23
#
_cell.length_a   1.000
_cell.length_b   1.000
_cell.length_c   1.000
_cell.angle_alpha   90.00
_cell.angle_beta   90.00
_cell.angle_gamma   90.00
#
_symmetry.space_group_name_H-M   'P 1'
#
loop_
_entity.id
_entity.type
_entity.pdbx_description
1 polymer ?
#
loop_
_entity_poly.entity_id
_entity_poly.type
_entity_poly.pdbx_seq_one_letter_code
_entity_poly.pdbx_strand_id
1 'polypeptide(L)'
;MNLQETAYWLDGLFPGDLKFSRINGLHIASIDLSSEDTTEALACTADFGQVDTGLVSSEEAFEDRGVEKQVEVRSEIFCVASTEPEVVERAVVAAASFLAESNTIQTGIVPAQPGQLLPAVGVFGGLAEMPGIEVRHGLLVAPYVWSDGVPRMREDDRITTMLQLVMLTDDEYEYATTYGVDELQEAMVNEGVNILDLGR
;
A
#
# COMPACT_ATOMS: atom_id res chain seq x y z
N MET A 1 -16.30 -0.01 -6.31
CA MET A 1 -16.05 -1.24 -7.12
C MET A 1 -16.37 -2.47 -6.30
N ASN A 2 -16.88 -3.55 -6.91
CA ASN A 2 -16.94 -4.88 -6.30
C ASN A 2 -15.64 -5.65 -6.58
N LEU A 3 -15.46 -6.82 -5.96
CA LEU A 3 -14.23 -7.63 -6.08
C LEU A 3 -13.88 -7.97 -7.55
N GLN A 4 -14.88 -8.28 -8.38
CA GLN A 4 -14.63 -8.64 -9.78
C GLN A 4 -14.16 -7.43 -10.60
N GLU A 5 -14.74 -6.26 -10.36
CA GLU A 5 -14.34 -5.00 -10.99
C GLU A 5 -12.92 -4.60 -10.55
N THR A 6 -12.62 -4.76 -9.24
CA THR A 6 -11.28 -4.52 -8.73
C THR A 6 -10.26 -5.48 -9.35
N ALA A 7 -10.58 -6.77 -9.42
CA ALA A 7 -9.69 -7.76 -10.04
C ALA A 7 -9.39 -7.43 -11.50
N TYR A 8 -10.41 -7.04 -12.28
CA TYR A 8 -10.24 -6.62 -13.66
C TYR A 8 -9.39 -5.34 -13.79
N TRP A 9 -9.58 -4.38 -12.88
CA TRP A 9 -8.78 -3.15 -12.84
C TRP A 9 -7.31 -3.46 -12.54
N LEU A 10 -7.02 -4.29 -11.53
CA LEU A 10 -5.66 -4.69 -11.17
C LEU A 10 -4.95 -5.46 -12.29
N ASP A 11 -5.66 -6.34 -13.00
CA ASP A 11 -5.15 -7.08 -14.15
C ASP A 11 -4.70 -6.14 -15.30
N GLY A 12 -5.36 -5.01 -15.44
CA GLY A 12 -4.96 -3.97 -16.39
C GLY A 12 -3.81 -3.07 -15.93
N LEU A 13 -3.45 -3.09 -14.64
CA LEU A 13 -2.42 -2.21 -14.06
C LEU A 13 -1.06 -2.90 -13.89
N PHE A 14 -1.06 -4.19 -13.55
CA PHE A 14 0.16 -4.92 -13.24
C PHE A 14 0.57 -5.83 -14.41
N PRO A 15 1.88 -6.02 -14.63
CA PRO A 15 2.37 -6.94 -15.65
C PRO A 15 2.19 -8.39 -15.23
N GLY A 16 1.88 -9.28 -16.17
CA GLY A 16 1.84 -10.74 -15.93
C GLY A 16 0.49 -11.25 -15.40
N ASP A 17 0.50 -12.50 -15.00
CA ASP A 17 -0.72 -13.22 -14.58
C ASP A 17 -0.93 -13.09 -13.06
N LEU A 18 -1.97 -12.36 -12.66
CA LEU A 18 -2.37 -12.22 -11.26
C LEU A 18 -2.90 -13.55 -10.69
N LYS A 19 -2.35 -13.96 -9.55
CA LYS A 19 -2.89 -15.03 -8.74
C LYS A 19 -3.70 -14.44 -7.59
N PHE A 20 -4.95 -14.86 -7.46
CA PHE A 20 -5.81 -14.40 -6.39
C PHE A 20 -5.87 -15.43 -5.27
N SER A 21 -5.71 -14.95 -4.04
CA SER A 21 -5.81 -15.75 -2.82
C SER A 21 -6.71 -15.04 -1.80
N ARG A 22 -7.08 -15.73 -0.71
CA ARG A 22 -7.77 -15.11 0.41
C ARG A 22 -7.00 -15.40 1.69
N ILE A 23 -6.49 -14.34 2.33
CA ILE A 23 -5.65 -14.41 3.53
C ILE A 23 -6.27 -13.53 4.60
N ASN A 24 -6.55 -14.08 5.77
CA ASN A 24 -7.16 -13.38 6.91
C ASN A 24 -8.44 -12.60 6.56
N GLY A 25 -9.20 -13.11 5.59
CA GLY A 25 -10.46 -12.48 5.16
C GLY A 25 -10.31 -11.48 4.02
N LEU A 26 -9.11 -11.00 3.72
CA LEU A 26 -8.80 -10.10 2.62
C LEU A 26 -8.53 -10.88 1.32
N HIS A 27 -8.95 -10.33 0.19
CA HIS A 27 -8.56 -10.83 -1.12
C HIS A 27 -7.26 -10.15 -1.55
N ILE A 28 -6.29 -10.98 -1.92
CA ILE A 28 -4.94 -10.54 -2.33
C ILE A 28 -4.68 -11.03 -3.75
N ALA A 29 -4.21 -10.13 -4.58
CA ALA A 29 -3.64 -10.42 -5.89
C ALA A 29 -2.13 -10.43 -5.76
N SER A 30 -1.43 -11.45 -6.28
CA SER A 30 0.03 -11.52 -6.26
C SER A 30 0.60 -11.95 -7.59
N ILE A 31 1.84 -11.56 -7.85
CA ILE A 31 2.62 -11.89 -9.03
C ILE A 31 4.03 -12.25 -8.60
N ASP A 32 4.53 -13.34 -9.14
CA ASP A 32 5.96 -13.68 -9.12
C ASP A 32 6.60 -12.96 -10.32
N LEU A 33 7.46 -11.99 -10.04
CA LEU A 33 8.20 -11.19 -11.02
C LEU A 33 9.64 -11.69 -11.18
N SER A 34 9.97 -12.82 -10.58
CA SER A 34 11.31 -13.39 -10.58
C SER A 34 11.79 -13.69 -12.00
N SER A 35 13.08 -13.53 -12.20
CA SER A 35 13.81 -13.88 -13.42
C SER A 35 14.92 -14.91 -13.12
N GLU A 36 15.76 -15.23 -14.11
CA GLU A 36 16.89 -16.14 -13.88
C GLU A 36 17.88 -15.61 -12.83
N ASP A 37 18.02 -14.28 -12.71
CA ASP A 37 19.02 -13.62 -11.88
C ASP A 37 18.45 -12.90 -10.65
N THR A 38 17.12 -12.72 -10.58
CA THR A 38 16.46 -11.92 -9.54
C THR A 38 15.23 -12.61 -9.01
N THR A 39 15.07 -12.62 -7.70
CA THR A 39 13.82 -12.96 -7.04
C THR A 39 13.10 -11.66 -6.72
N GLU A 40 11.90 -11.49 -7.26
CA GLU A 40 11.07 -10.30 -7.01
C GLU A 40 9.60 -10.67 -7.06
N ALA A 41 8.82 -10.08 -6.20
CA ALA A 41 7.38 -10.30 -6.15
C ALA A 41 6.60 -9.02 -5.85
N LEU A 42 5.35 -9.04 -6.29
CA LEU A 42 4.35 -8.02 -6.01
C LEU A 42 3.13 -8.67 -5.34
N ALA A 43 2.57 -8.02 -4.33
CA ALA A 43 1.24 -8.32 -3.84
C ALA A 43 0.41 -7.05 -3.69
N CYS A 44 -0.90 -7.17 -3.89
CA CYS A 44 -1.85 -6.07 -3.81
C CYS A 44 -3.15 -6.53 -3.15
N THR A 45 -3.78 -5.69 -2.33
CA THR A 45 -5.16 -5.93 -1.89
C THR A 45 -6.11 -5.84 -3.10
N ALA A 46 -7.23 -6.56 -3.05
CA ALA A 46 -8.24 -6.52 -4.10
C ALA A 46 -9.65 -6.18 -3.55
N ASP A 47 -9.74 -5.87 -2.26
CA ASP A 47 -10.99 -5.49 -1.59
C ASP A 47 -10.79 -4.50 -0.42
N PHE A 48 -9.58 -4.01 -0.20
CA PHE A 48 -9.32 -2.99 0.83
C PHE A 48 -10.03 -1.66 0.49
N GLY A 49 -10.28 -1.38 -0.78
CA GLY A 49 -11.11 -0.25 -1.21
C GLY A 49 -12.55 -0.26 -0.65
N GLN A 50 -12.99 -1.35 0.00
CA GLN A 50 -14.25 -1.38 0.75
C GLN A 50 -14.11 -0.82 2.18
N VAL A 51 -12.88 -0.69 2.70
CA VAL A 51 -12.62 -0.17 4.04
C VAL A 51 -12.65 1.35 4.02
N ASP A 52 -13.47 1.93 4.89
CA ASP A 52 -13.52 3.37 5.09
C ASP A 52 -12.42 3.80 6.05
N THR A 53 -11.45 4.56 5.55
CA THR A 53 -10.39 5.16 6.37
C THR A 53 -10.64 6.65 6.64
N GLY A 54 -11.85 7.14 6.39
CA GLY A 54 -12.27 8.51 6.67
C GLY A 54 -11.66 9.57 5.74
N LEU A 55 -10.97 9.14 4.68
CA LEU A 55 -10.34 10.07 3.74
C LEU A 55 -11.37 10.59 2.74
N VAL A 56 -11.46 11.92 2.61
CA VAL A 56 -12.30 12.60 1.64
C VAL A 56 -11.49 13.60 0.84
N SER A 57 -11.82 13.76 -0.42
CA SER A 57 -11.28 14.82 -1.28
C SER A 57 -12.39 15.79 -1.63
N SER A 58 -12.08 17.09 -1.61
CA SER A 58 -12.93 18.10 -2.24
C SER A 58 -12.48 18.21 -3.70
N GLU A 59 -13.25 17.62 -4.60
CA GLU A 59 -13.10 17.91 -6.03
C GLU A 59 -14.03 19.06 -6.39
N GLU A 60 -13.51 20.02 -7.14
CA GLU A 60 -14.36 20.98 -7.85
C GLU A 60 -15.26 20.15 -8.79
N ALA A 61 -16.47 19.90 -8.28
CA ALA A 61 -17.44 19.11 -8.99
C ALA A 61 -17.87 19.89 -10.23
N PHE A 62 -17.49 19.38 -11.39
CA PHE A 62 -18.03 19.75 -12.68
C PHE A 62 -18.19 21.27 -12.88
N GLU A 63 -17.41 21.82 -13.75
CA GLU A 63 -17.31 23.23 -14.15
C GLU A 63 -18.66 23.97 -14.34
N ASP A 64 -19.80 23.30 -14.26
CA ASP A 64 -21.11 23.83 -14.59
C ASP A 64 -21.97 24.33 -13.41
N ARG A 65 -21.61 24.12 -12.14
CA ARG A 65 -22.49 24.53 -11.03
C ARG A 65 -21.82 25.11 -9.76
N GLY A 66 -20.50 25.16 -9.66
CA GLY A 66 -19.81 25.79 -8.51
C GLY A 66 -20.15 25.16 -7.13
N VAL A 67 -20.52 23.88 -7.09
CA VAL A 67 -20.79 23.14 -5.87
C VAL A 67 -19.62 22.19 -5.62
N GLU A 68 -18.85 22.43 -4.56
CA GLU A 68 -17.86 21.46 -4.07
C GLU A 68 -18.59 20.20 -3.61
N LYS A 69 -18.28 19.06 -4.26
CA LYS A 69 -18.75 17.75 -3.82
C LYS A 69 -17.61 17.06 -3.08
N GLN A 70 -17.85 16.66 -1.84
CA GLN A 70 -16.94 15.75 -1.15
C GLN A 70 -17.08 14.36 -1.75
N VAL A 71 -15.93 13.75 -2.08
CA VAL A 71 -15.84 12.41 -2.65
C VAL A 71 -15.03 11.55 -1.70
N GLU A 72 -15.54 10.37 -1.36
CA GLU A 72 -14.79 9.40 -0.55
C GLU A 72 -13.55 8.93 -1.30
N VAL A 73 -12.41 8.88 -0.61
CA VAL A 73 -11.17 8.31 -1.15
C VAL A 73 -10.92 6.96 -0.51
N ARG A 74 -10.79 5.96 -1.35
CA ARG A 74 -10.48 4.57 -1.01
C ARG A 74 -9.17 4.18 -1.66
N SER A 75 -8.54 3.12 -1.17
CA SER A 75 -7.26 2.67 -1.71
C SER A 75 -7.16 1.16 -1.76
N GLU A 76 -6.51 0.65 -2.79
CA GLU A 76 -5.87 -0.65 -2.74
C GLU A 76 -4.39 -0.44 -2.42
N ILE A 77 -3.80 -1.37 -1.66
CA ILE A 77 -2.42 -1.28 -1.16
C ILE A 77 -1.60 -2.36 -1.84
N PHE A 78 -0.46 -1.99 -2.43
CA PHE A 78 0.47 -2.95 -2.98
C PHE A 78 1.87 -2.79 -2.41
N CYS A 79 2.62 -3.88 -2.42
CA CYS A 79 4.03 -3.94 -2.06
C CYS A 79 4.80 -4.68 -3.14
N VAL A 80 6.00 -4.21 -3.45
CA VAL A 80 6.98 -4.88 -4.30
C VAL A 80 8.25 -5.06 -3.49
N ALA A 81 8.86 -6.24 -3.54
CA ALA A 81 10.13 -6.48 -2.88
C ALA A 81 10.93 -7.60 -3.57
N SER A 82 12.24 -7.59 -3.35
CA SER A 82 13.18 -8.63 -3.81
C SER A 82 13.07 -9.87 -2.92
N THR A 83 11.94 -10.59 -3.03
CA THR A 83 11.61 -11.74 -2.20
C THR A 83 10.54 -12.62 -2.87
N GLU A 84 10.18 -13.71 -2.22
CA GLU A 84 9.10 -14.60 -2.65
C GLU A 84 7.70 -13.97 -2.46
N PRO A 85 6.70 -14.35 -3.27
CA PRO A 85 5.35 -13.78 -3.19
C PRO A 85 4.71 -13.85 -1.81
N GLU A 86 4.90 -14.95 -1.06
CA GLU A 86 4.33 -15.12 0.28
C GLU A 86 4.75 -14.00 1.26
N VAL A 87 5.96 -13.47 1.12
CA VAL A 87 6.49 -12.42 2.00
C VAL A 87 5.77 -11.10 1.76
N VAL A 88 5.63 -10.68 0.49
CA VAL A 88 4.91 -9.45 0.14
C VAL A 88 3.41 -9.56 0.42
N GLU A 89 2.82 -10.76 0.25
CA GLU A 89 1.43 -11.01 0.64
C GLU A 89 1.23 -10.77 2.15
N ARG A 90 2.11 -11.28 3.00
CA ARG A 90 2.08 -11.07 4.45
C ARG A 90 2.21 -9.59 4.81
N ALA A 91 3.12 -8.86 4.17
CA ALA A 91 3.30 -7.42 4.39
C ALA A 91 2.02 -6.64 4.09
N VAL A 92 1.43 -6.87 2.91
CA VAL A 92 0.20 -6.20 2.46
C VAL A 92 -0.98 -6.54 3.36
N VAL A 93 -1.16 -7.82 3.71
CA VAL A 93 -2.23 -8.27 4.62
C VAL A 93 -2.09 -7.62 5.99
N ALA A 94 -0.87 -7.54 6.54
CA ALA A 94 -0.64 -6.91 7.84
C ALA A 94 -0.96 -5.42 7.82
N ALA A 95 -0.52 -4.70 6.78
CA ALA A 95 -0.81 -3.28 6.62
C ALA A 95 -2.32 -3.00 6.47
N ALA A 96 -3.00 -3.75 5.60
CA ALA A 96 -4.44 -3.63 5.39
C ALA A 96 -5.25 -3.97 6.65
N SER A 97 -4.88 -5.04 7.37
CA SER A 97 -5.52 -5.42 8.63
C SER A 97 -5.32 -4.36 9.70
N PHE A 98 -4.10 -3.84 9.86
CA PHE A 98 -3.80 -2.76 10.80
C PHE A 98 -4.68 -1.53 10.57
N LEU A 99 -4.80 -1.10 9.31
CA LEU A 99 -5.62 0.05 8.94
C LEU A 99 -7.12 -0.23 9.17
N ALA A 100 -7.61 -1.40 8.76
CA ALA A 100 -9.00 -1.78 8.93
C ALA A 100 -9.39 -1.86 10.42
N GLU A 101 -8.56 -2.48 11.26
CA GLU A 101 -8.80 -2.60 12.70
C GLU A 101 -8.72 -1.24 13.39
N SER A 102 -7.72 -0.42 13.06
CA SER A 102 -7.57 0.93 13.63
C SER A 102 -8.78 1.81 13.37
N ASN A 103 -9.44 1.65 12.22
CA ASN A 103 -10.63 2.43 11.85
C ASN A 103 -11.95 1.87 12.42
N THR A 104 -11.94 0.70 13.06
CA THR A 104 -13.10 0.18 13.81
C THR A 104 -13.15 0.68 15.25
N ILE A 105 -12.03 1.18 15.77
CA ILE A 105 -11.92 1.68 17.13
C ILE A 105 -12.26 3.17 17.14
N GLN A 106 -13.23 3.61 17.93
CA GLN A 106 -13.72 5.01 17.98
C GLN A 106 -12.67 6.05 18.45
N THR A 107 -11.43 5.67 18.72
CA THR A 107 -10.42 6.53 19.36
C THR A 107 -9.45 7.20 18.39
N GLY A 108 -9.48 6.91 17.13
CA GLY A 108 -8.64 7.59 16.13
C GLY A 108 -8.69 6.90 14.77
N ILE A 109 -9.05 7.68 13.77
CA ILE A 109 -8.99 7.23 12.37
C ILE A 109 -7.52 7.27 11.93
N VAL A 110 -7.02 6.16 11.36
CA VAL A 110 -5.73 6.10 10.67
C VAL A 110 -6.01 6.13 9.17
N PRO A 111 -5.77 7.25 8.49
CA PRO A 111 -6.09 7.37 7.08
C PRO A 111 -5.13 6.54 6.22
N ALA A 112 -5.64 5.87 5.20
CA ALA A 112 -4.83 5.25 4.16
C ALA A 112 -4.41 6.33 3.15
N GLN A 113 -3.32 7.03 3.44
CA GLN A 113 -2.81 8.15 2.63
C GLN A 113 -1.28 8.12 2.54
N PRO A 114 -0.69 8.77 1.53
CA PRO A 114 0.76 8.94 1.47
C PRO A 114 1.30 9.65 2.73
N GLY A 115 2.46 9.20 3.19
CA GLY A 115 3.09 9.69 4.42
C GLY A 115 2.63 8.99 5.70
N GLN A 116 1.64 8.10 5.64
CA GLN A 116 1.17 7.37 6.81
C GLN A 116 2.16 6.29 7.22
N LEU A 117 2.71 6.41 8.43
CA LEU A 117 3.54 5.40 9.07
C LEU A 117 2.66 4.31 9.71
N LEU A 118 3.05 3.06 9.53
CA LEU A 118 2.39 1.87 10.05
C LEU A 118 3.34 1.14 11.00
N PRO A 119 3.24 1.38 12.33
CA PRO A 119 4.16 0.80 13.29
C PRO A 119 3.99 -0.72 13.39
N ALA A 120 5.11 -1.43 13.44
CA ALA A 120 5.21 -2.87 13.73
C ALA A 120 4.42 -3.79 12.78
N VAL A 121 4.01 -3.34 11.59
CA VAL A 121 3.26 -4.18 10.65
C VAL A 121 4.05 -5.40 10.19
N GLY A 122 5.38 -5.31 10.06
CA GLY A 122 6.24 -6.46 9.78
C GLY A 122 6.24 -7.49 10.91
N VAL A 123 6.12 -7.04 12.17
CA VAL A 123 5.98 -7.93 13.33
C VAL A 123 4.62 -8.62 13.29
N PHE A 124 3.54 -7.88 13.10
CA PHE A 124 2.18 -8.42 13.01
C PHE A 124 2.00 -9.37 11.83
N GLY A 125 2.68 -9.12 10.72
CA GLY A 125 2.71 -10.02 9.56
C GLY A 125 3.59 -11.25 9.72
N GLY A 126 4.32 -11.38 10.85
CA GLY A 126 5.26 -12.47 11.08
C GLY A 126 6.54 -12.38 10.24
N LEU A 127 6.82 -11.23 9.63
CA LEU A 127 8.05 -11.01 8.84
C LEU A 127 9.28 -10.96 9.73
N ALA A 128 9.14 -10.44 10.94
CA ALA A 128 10.23 -10.35 11.93
C ALA A 128 10.80 -11.71 12.34
N GLU A 129 10.06 -12.80 12.13
CA GLU A 129 10.49 -14.18 12.44
C GLU A 129 11.16 -14.86 11.24
N MET A 130 11.14 -14.22 10.07
CA MET A 130 11.69 -14.78 8.84
C MET A 130 13.18 -14.47 8.73
N PRO A 131 14.02 -15.47 8.42
CA PRO A 131 15.47 -15.26 8.28
C PRO A 131 15.79 -14.29 7.16
N GLY A 132 16.69 -13.33 7.43
CA GLY A 132 17.17 -12.36 6.45
C GLY A 132 16.20 -11.19 6.20
N ILE A 133 15.14 -11.02 7.03
CA ILE A 133 14.23 -9.88 6.98
C ILE A 133 14.44 -9.00 8.21
N GLU A 134 14.86 -7.75 7.97
CA GLU A 134 15.15 -6.77 9.02
C GLU A 134 14.07 -5.67 9.14
N VAL A 135 13.17 -5.58 8.18
CA VAL A 135 12.09 -4.58 8.20
C VAL A 135 11.00 -4.94 9.21
N ARG A 136 10.49 -3.94 9.94
CA ARG A 136 9.52 -4.09 11.02
C ARG A 136 8.29 -3.21 10.87
N HIS A 137 8.42 -2.11 10.15
CA HIS A 137 7.41 -1.05 10.02
C HIS A 137 7.01 -0.88 8.58
N GLY A 138 6.00 -0.06 8.32
CA GLY A 138 5.57 0.30 6.99
C GLY A 138 5.38 1.80 6.82
N LEU A 139 5.50 2.25 5.59
CA LEU A 139 5.18 3.59 5.14
C LEU A 139 4.32 3.49 3.88
N LEU A 140 3.17 4.15 3.89
CA LEU A 140 2.38 4.32 2.68
C LEU A 140 2.91 5.51 1.88
N VAL A 141 3.15 5.29 0.60
CA VAL A 141 3.61 6.34 -0.32
C VAL A 141 2.73 6.41 -1.57
N ALA A 142 2.72 7.57 -2.23
CA ALA A 142 2.20 7.68 -3.58
C ALA A 142 3.13 6.91 -4.52
N PRO A 143 2.63 5.94 -5.29
CA PRO A 143 3.50 5.16 -6.16
C PRO A 143 3.98 5.97 -7.37
N TYR A 144 5.24 5.74 -7.75
CA TYR A 144 5.89 6.37 -8.91
C TYR A 144 6.11 5.39 -10.08
N VAL A 145 5.52 4.20 -10.01
CA VAL A 145 5.72 3.14 -11.00
C VAL A 145 4.94 3.36 -12.30
N TRP A 146 3.99 4.27 -12.30
CA TRP A 146 3.19 4.62 -13.48
C TRP A 146 3.55 6.01 -14.00
N SER A 147 3.94 6.10 -15.29
CA SER A 147 4.34 7.36 -15.96
C SER A 147 3.22 8.39 -16.04
N ASP A 148 1.97 7.93 -16.14
CA ASP A 148 0.78 8.77 -16.31
C ASP A 148 0.15 9.20 -14.95
N GLY A 149 0.87 8.97 -13.86
CA GLY A 149 0.42 9.25 -12.50
C GLY A 149 -0.28 8.06 -11.85
N VAL A 150 -0.67 8.24 -10.58
CA VAL A 150 -1.28 7.17 -9.79
C VAL A 150 -2.63 6.76 -10.39
N PRO A 151 -2.82 5.46 -10.70
CA PRO A 151 -4.09 4.96 -11.23
C PRO A 151 -5.23 5.21 -10.26
N ARG A 152 -6.38 5.58 -10.82
CA ARG A 152 -7.59 5.80 -10.05
C ARG A 152 -8.82 5.32 -10.80
N MET A 153 -9.74 4.73 -10.07
CA MET A 153 -11.07 4.38 -10.55
C MET A 153 -12.09 5.30 -9.89
N ARG A 154 -12.92 5.95 -10.71
CA ARG A 154 -13.93 6.90 -10.25
C ARG A 154 -15.31 6.28 -10.33
N GLU A 155 -16.04 6.39 -9.24
CA GLU A 155 -17.47 6.13 -9.11
C GLU A 155 -18.20 7.45 -8.81
N ASP A 156 -19.51 7.46 -8.69
CA ASP A 156 -20.29 8.70 -8.52
C ASP A 156 -19.95 9.48 -7.24
N ASP A 157 -19.61 8.78 -6.15
CA ASP A 157 -19.35 9.34 -4.82
C ASP A 157 -18.02 8.89 -4.21
N ARG A 158 -17.22 8.14 -4.99
CA ARG A 158 -16.01 7.51 -4.51
C ARG A 158 -14.90 7.52 -5.57
N ILE A 159 -13.67 7.63 -5.10
CA ILE A 159 -12.47 7.41 -5.90
C ILE A 159 -11.66 6.31 -5.21
N THR A 160 -11.33 5.26 -5.95
CA THR A 160 -10.36 4.24 -5.50
C THR A 160 -9.03 4.47 -6.20
N THR A 161 -7.95 4.54 -5.44
CA THR A 161 -6.59 4.79 -5.94
C THR A 161 -5.63 3.72 -5.44
N MET A 162 -4.36 3.80 -5.86
CA MET A 162 -3.31 2.88 -5.44
C MET A 162 -2.39 3.55 -4.42
N LEU A 163 -2.01 2.81 -3.38
CA LEU A 163 -0.95 3.17 -2.44
C LEU A 163 0.14 2.10 -2.46
N GLN A 164 1.38 2.53 -2.43
CA GLN A 164 2.51 1.62 -2.27
C GLN A 164 2.91 1.53 -0.81
N LEU A 165 3.05 0.30 -0.32
CA LEU A 165 3.64 0.00 0.97
C LEU A 165 5.14 -0.17 0.80
N VAL A 166 5.92 0.68 1.45
CA VAL A 166 7.37 0.54 1.62
C VAL A 166 7.61 0.03 3.03
N MET A 167 8.30 -1.10 3.14
CA MET A 167 8.67 -1.65 4.44
C MET A 167 9.90 -0.92 4.98
N LEU A 168 9.92 -0.63 6.27
CA LEU A 168 10.97 0.13 6.96
C LEU A 168 11.63 -0.71 8.06
N THR A 169 12.94 -0.49 8.25
CA THR A 169 13.68 -0.95 9.43
C THR A 169 13.31 -0.12 10.66
N ASP A 170 13.79 -0.53 11.85
CA ASP A 170 13.60 0.22 13.09
C ASP A 170 14.27 1.61 13.00
N ASP A 171 15.48 1.68 12.45
CA ASP A 171 16.26 2.94 12.31
C ASP A 171 15.57 3.91 11.34
N GLU A 172 15.06 3.42 10.20
CA GLU A 172 14.32 4.22 9.23
C GLU A 172 13.01 4.76 9.81
N TYR A 173 12.31 3.93 10.59
CA TYR A 173 11.09 4.35 11.28
C TYR A 173 11.37 5.39 12.37
N GLU A 174 12.43 5.22 13.18
CA GLU A 174 12.85 6.19 14.18
C GLU A 174 13.24 7.52 13.50
N TYR A 175 13.97 7.46 12.38
CA TYR A 175 14.31 8.64 11.60
C TYR A 175 13.05 9.37 11.11
N ALA A 176 12.10 8.65 10.52
CA ALA A 176 10.84 9.24 10.03
C ALA A 176 10.01 9.90 11.14
N THR A 177 9.95 9.26 12.32
CA THR A 177 9.21 9.82 13.46
C THR A 177 9.89 11.03 14.08
N THR A 178 11.21 11.14 13.95
CA THR A 178 12.00 12.23 14.53
C THR A 178 12.08 13.44 13.61
N TYR A 179 12.33 13.22 12.32
CA TYR A 179 12.64 14.27 11.35
C TYR A 179 11.52 14.48 10.32
N GLY A 180 10.61 13.52 10.18
CA GLY A 180 9.54 13.55 9.19
C GLY A 180 9.75 12.57 8.03
N VAL A 181 8.66 12.24 7.35
CA VAL A 181 8.67 11.27 6.24
C VAL A 181 9.37 11.82 5.02
N ASP A 182 9.22 13.11 4.72
CA ASP A 182 9.86 13.74 3.57
C ASP A 182 11.40 13.70 3.71
N GLU A 183 11.91 13.97 4.91
CA GLU A 183 13.33 13.91 5.23
C GLU A 183 13.87 12.46 5.14
N LEU A 184 13.08 11.47 5.57
CA LEU A 184 13.45 10.07 5.39
C LEU A 184 13.56 9.72 3.91
N GLN A 185 12.58 10.09 3.09
CA GLN A 185 12.59 9.79 1.65
C GLN A 185 13.79 10.44 0.95
N GLU A 186 14.11 11.69 1.30
CA GLU A 186 15.28 12.36 0.78
C GLU A 186 16.59 11.68 1.21
N ALA A 187 16.71 11.28 2.47
CA ALA A 187 17.86 10.55 2.98
C ALA A 187 18.05 9.20 2.25
N MET A 188 16.98 8.41 2.10
CA MET A 188 17.02 7.14 1.39
C MET A 188 17.48 7.27 -0.07
N VAL A 189 17.01 8.32 -0.77
CA VAL A 189 17.44 8.60 -2.15
C VAL A 189 18.93 8.98 -2.18
N ASN A 190 19.37 9.85 -1.27
CA ASN A 190 20.75 10.33 -1.22
C ASN A 190 21.75 9.22 -0.88
N GLU A 191 21.36 8.28 -0.04
CA GLU A 191 22.16 7.12 0.36
C GLU A 191 22.04 5.94 -0.60
N GLY A 192 21.15 6.01 -1.57
CA GLY A 192 20.92 4.95 -2.56
C GLY A 192 20.34 3.68 -1.94
N VAL A 193 19.48 3.84 -0.92
CA VAL A 193 18.83 2.71 -0.24
C VAL A 193 17.97 1.91 -1.20
N ASN A 194 18.19 0.61 -1.29
CA ASN A 194 17.34 -0.28 -2.07
C ASN A 194 16.09 -0.65 -1.25
N ILE A 195 15.01 0.06 -1.47
CA ILE A 195 13.73 -0.17 -0.76
C ILE A 195 13.08 -1.53 -1.06
N LEU A 196 13.52 -2.24 -2.10
CA LEU A 196 13.04 -3.58 -2.43
C LEU A 196 13.74 -4.66 -1.59
N ASP A 197 14.91 -4.37 -1.01
CA ASP A 197 15.61 -5.28 -0.13
C ASP A 197 15.00 -5.22 1.28
N LEU A 198 14.39 -6.31 1.73
CA LEU A 198 13.79 -6.40 3.07
C LEU A 198 14.81 -6.77 4.16
N GLY A 199 16.04 -7.13 3.78
CA GLY A 199 17.13 -7.48 4.68
C GLY A 199 18.17 -6.37 4.91
N ARG A 200 17.89 -5.15 4.43
CA ARG A 200 18.78 -4.00 4.54
C ARG A 200 18.96 -3.49 5.95
#